data_e7dc7eaa09ea53d4650a60a130e44473
#
_entry.id   e7dc7eaa09ea53d4650a60a130e44473
#
_cell.length_a   1.000
_cell.length_b   1.000
_cell.length_c   1.000
_cell.angle_alpha   90.00
_cell.angle_beta   90.00
_cell.angle_gamma   90.00
#
_symmetry.space_group_name_H-M   'P 1'
#
loop_
_entity.id
_entity.type
_entity.pdbx_description
1 polymer ?
#
loop_
_entity_poly.entity_id
_entity_poly.type
_entity_poly.pdbx_seq_one_letter_code
_entity_poly.pdbx_strand_id
1 'polypeptide(L)'
;VQVEYVSANPVGPLHIGHGRWAALGDSLSRILAFAGYEVEREYYVNDHGSQMDVFGHSISKRYLQLIDIMQKRGIDADAAAQVLAEDRNAYVADEDDAHPEQHPFTDEFINSLGGNAYAGDYIVDLGLFFLKNDGEVWADKSEDERMAEFRERGYKMMLESIKNTCHNARADFDVWFSERSLYVKDDQGKDAVDRALDALDKLGYLYRSDEGALFFRSTDFGDDKDRVLIKTNGEYTYFASDVAYHWNKFQRVDHVIDIWGADHHGYIQRVRSAATALGYPTQFEVLLGQLVNLLRNGVAVRMSKRKGTGIHFDELLAEVGVDATRYTLVSKSSNQMIDFDIEQVKRQDSS
;
A
#
# COMPACT_ATOMS: atom_id res chain seq x y z
N VAL A 1 -18.24 -14.62 6.46
CA VAL A 1 -17.38 -14.38 5.29
C VAL A 1 -16.54 -13.16 5.56
N GLN A 2 -15.25 -13.20 5.24
CA GLN A 2 -14.38 -12.03 5.24
C GLN A 2 -14.10 -11.59 3.80
N VAL A 3 -14.12 -10.28 3.56
CA VAL A 3 -13.72 -9.69 2.27
C VAL A 3 -12.57 -8.73 2.53
N GLU A 4 -11.37 -9.04 1.99
CA GLU A 4 -10.23 -8.13 2.01
C GLU A 4 -10.14 -7.37 0.69
N TYR A 5 -9.96 -6.06 0.77
CA TYR A 5 -9.83 -5.23 -0.42
C TYR A 5 -9.08 -3.91 -0.12
N VAL A 6 -8.59 -3.26 -1.16
CA VAL A 6 -7.71 -2.07 -1.14
C VAL A 6 -6.32 -2.43 -0.65
N SER A 7 -6.11 -2.65 0.64
CA SER A 7 -4.87 -3.10 1.30
C SER A 7 -3.61 -2.41 0.77
N ALA A 8 -3.68 -1.08 0.59
CA ALA A 8 -2.57 -0.28 0.10
C ALA A 8 -1.56 0.02 1.22
N ASN A 9 -0.28 0.14 0.83
CA ASN A 9 0.78 0.50 1.76
C ASN A 9 0.57 1.93 2.30
N PRO A 10 0.70 2.17 3.61
CA PRO A 10 0.44 3.46 4.24
C PRO A 10 1.61 4.44 4.11
N VAL A 11 2.18 4.51 2.91
CA VAL A 11 3.33 5.36 2.55
C VAL A 11 2.97 6.42 1.50
N GLY A 12 1.70 6.57 1.21
CA GLY A 12 1.16 7.56 0.30
C GLY A 12 -0.36 7.47 0.16
N PRO A 13 -1.00 8.49 -0.43
CA PRO A 13 -2.43 8.52 -0.62
C PRO A 13 -2.93 7.44 -1.61
N LEU A 14 -4.21 7.11 -1.52
CA LEU A 14 -4.84 6.20 -2.45
C LEU A 14 -4.95 6.82 -3.86
N HIS A 15 -4.83 5.98 -4.88
CA HIS A 15 -5.08 6.35 -6.28
C HIS A 15 -6.31 5.60 -6.83
N ILE A 16 -6.73 5.92 -8.05
CA ILE A 16 -7.96 5.38 -8.67
C ILE A 16 -7.98 3.84 -8.74
N GLY A 17 -6.83 3.17 -8.89
CA GLY A 17 -6.74 1.71 -8.84
C GLY A 17 -7.23 1.16 -7.50
N HIS A 18 -6.81 1.77 -6.39
CA HIS A 18 -7.32 1.44 -5.05
C HIS A 18 -8.81 1.75 -4.92
N GLY A 19 -9.28 2.85 -5.54
CA GLY A 19 -10.70 3.21 -5.62
C GLY A 19 -11.55 2.13 -6.28
N ARG A 20 -11.02 1.45 -7.30
CA ARG A 20 -11.71 0.31 -7.92
C ARG A 20 -11.89 -0.84 -6.94
N TRP A 21 -10.84 -1.18 -6.19
CA TRP A 21 -10.93 -2.25 -5.19
C TRP A 21 -11.89 -1.87 -4.07
N ALA A 22 -11.90 -0.61 -3.64
CA ALA A 22 -12.85 -0.08 -2.66
C ALA A 22 -14.30 -0.22 -3.16
N ALA A 23 -14.58 0.17 -4.40
CA ALA A 23 -15.92 0.09 -4.97
C ALA A 23 -16.39 -1.36 -5.17
N LEU A 24 -15.51 -2.25 -5.66
CA LEU A 24 -15.81 -3.68 -5.85
C LEU A 24 -16.01 -4.40 -4.51
N GLY A 25 -15.07 -4.23 -3.57
CA GLY A 25 -15.08 -4.91 -2.28
C GLY A 25 -16.26 -4.51 -1.41
N ASP A 26 -16.54 -3.22 -1.32
CA ASP A 26 -17.72 -2.73 -0.59
C ASP A 26 -19.03 -3.19 -1.23
N SER A 27 -19.13 -3.15 -2.57
CA SER A 27 -20.32 -3.64 -3.26
C SER A 27 -20.54 -5.14 -3.05
N LEU A 28 -19.49 -5.95 -3.15
CA LEU A 28 -19.54 -7.38 -2.88
C LEU A 28 -19.97 -7.64 -1.42
N SER A 29 -19.35 -6.94 -0.47
CA SER A 29 -19.66 -7.08 0.96
C SER A 29 -21.12 -6.76 1.26
N ARG A 30 -21.67 -5.70 0.64
CA ARG A 30 -23.11 -5.33 0.80
C ARG A 30 -24.03 -6.37 0.18
N ILE A 31 -23.69 -6.95 -0.98
CA ILE A 31 -24.49 -7.99 -1.63
C ILE A 31 -24.49 -9.26 -0.77
N LEU A 32 -23.34 -9.68 -0.24
CA LEU A 32 -23.24 -10.81 0.65
C LEU A 32 -24.05 -10.61 1.94
N ALA A 33 -23.94 -9.43 2.56
CA ALA A 33 -24.73 -9.09 3.74
C ALA A 33 -26.25 -9.09 3.44
N PHE A 34 -26.67 -8.55 2.29
CA PHE A 34 -28.05 -8.60 1.86
C PHE A 34 -28.55 -10.03 1.60
N ALA A 35 -27.66 -10.91 1.15
CA ALA A 35 -27.95 -12.35 0.98
C ALA A 35 -27.99 -13.14 2.30
N GLY A 36 -27.74 -12.50 3.43
CA GLY A 36 -27.85 -13.08 4.77
C GLY A 36 -26.55 -13.63 5.36
N TYR A 37 -25.41 -13.33 4.75
CA TYR A 37 -24.09 -13.67 5.34
C TYR A 37 -23.68 -12.62 6.38
N GLU A 38 -23.02 -13.09 7.44
CA GLU A 38 -22.22 -12.22 8.30
C GLU A 38 -20.93 -11.88 7.57
N VAL A 39 -20.68 -10.58 7.32
CA VAL A 39 -19.55 -10.11 6.53
C VAL A 39 -18.62 -9.25 7.37
N GLU A 40 -17.35 -9.62 7.43
CA GLU A 40 -16.25 -8.83 7.98
C GLU A 40 -15.46 -8.21 6.82
N ARG A 41 -15.31 -6.88 6.81
CA ARG A 41 -14.52 -6.15 5.82
C ARG A 41 -13.15 -5.85 6.41
N GLU A 42 -12.10 -6.34 5.78
CA GLU A 42 -10.74 -6.20 6.28
C GLU A 42 -9.87 -5.40 5.32
N TYR A 43 -9.06 -4.53 5.90
CA TYR A 43 -7.96 -3.82 5.25
C TYR A 43 -6.65 -4.32 5.86
N TYR A 44 -5.77 -4.91 5.05
CA TYR A 44 -4.41 -5.26 5.47
C TYR A 44 -3.52 -4.03 5.37
N VAL A 45 -2.99 -3.60 6.51
CA VAL A 45 -2.07 -2.47 6.62
C VAL A 45 -0.65 -3.00 6.55
N ASN A 46 0.00 -2.84 5.39
CA ASN A 46 1.40 -3.21 5.20
C ASN A 46 2.30 -2.14 5.82
N ASP A 47 2.43 -2.19 7.15
CA ASP A 47 3.16 -1.22 7.97
C ASP A 47 4.51 -1.75 8.49
N HIS A 48 5.03 -2.81 7.87
CA HIS A 48 6.31 -3.43 8.19
C HIS A 48 7.25 -3.44 6.98
N GLY A 49 8.56 -3.53 7.23
CA GLY A 49 9.58 -3.68 6.20
C GLY A 49 10.16 -2.38 5.65
N SER A 50 11.05 -2.52 4.67
CA SER A 50 11.91 -1.43 4.16
C SER A 50 11.17 -0.25 3.52
N GLN A 51 9.95 -0.45 3.03
CA GLN A 51 9.16 0.65 2.47
C GLN A 51 8.82 1.72 3.52
N MET A 52 8.58 1.28 4.76
CA MET A 52 8.34 2.19 5.88
C MET A 52 9.59 3.01 6.22
N ASP A 53 10.77 2.41 6.13
CA ASP A 53 12.03 3.11 6.38
C ASP A 53 12.30 4.15 5.28
N VAL A 54 12.11 3.78 4.01
CA VAL A 54 12.20 4.73 2.88
C VAL A 54 11.23 5.89 3.05
N PHE A 55 10.02 5.63 3.53
CA PHE A 55 9.03 6.67 3.81
C PHE A 55 9.52 7.63 4.90
N GLY A 56 10.02 7.11 6.03
CA GLY A 56 10.60 7.93 7.10
C GLY A 56 11.80 8.75 6.63
N HIS A 57 12.71 8.14 5.86
CA HIS A 57 13.83 8.85 5.25
C HIS A 57 13.39 9.96 4.29
N SER A 58 12.36 9.69 3.47
CA SER A 58 11.83 10.70 2.53
C SER A 58 11.32 11.93 3.27
N ILE A 59 10.54 11.74 4.32
CA ILE A 59 10.04 12.85 5.15
C ILE A 59 11.23 13.59 5.82
N SER A 60 12.19 12.84 6.38
CA SER A 60 13.37 13.40 7.03
C SER A 60 14.19 14.31 6.11
N LYS A 61 14.41 13.87 4.86
CA LYS A 61 15.17 14.67 3.88
C LYS A 61 14.41 15.93 3.47
N ARG A 62 13.10 15.84 3.20
CA ARG A 62 12.30 17.04 2.86
C ARG A 62 12.22 18.03 4.01
N TYR A 63 12.10 17.57 5.24
CA TYR A 63 12.18 18.43 6.43
C TYR A 63 13.50 19.21 6.50
N LEU A 64 14.65 18.56 6.26
CA LEU A 64 15.95 19.24 6.24
C LEU A 64 16.09 20.20 5.07
N GLN A 65 15.59 19.84 3.88
CA GLN A 65 15.60 20.75 2.73
C GLN A 65 14.77 22.01 2.98
N LEU A 66 13.62 21.91 3.66
CA LEU A 66 12.84 23.07 4.06
C LEU A 66 13.65 24.03 4.93
N ILE A 67 14.33 23.51 5.95
CA ILE A 67 15.19 24.32 6.85
C ILE A 67 16.34 24.99 6.07
N ASP A 68 17.02 24.23 5.22
CA ASP A 68 18.13 24.74 4.42
C ASP A 68 17.68 25.88 3.48
N ILE A 69 16.54 25.73 2.83
CA ILE A 69 15.97 26.76 1.95
C ILE A 69 15.57 28.01 2.75
N MET A 70 14.91 27.83 3.92
CA MET A 70 14.56 28.93 4.80
C MET A 70 15.79 29.75 5.20
N GLN A 71 16.84 29.08 5.67
CA GLN A 71 18.07 29.71 6.12
C GLN A 71 18.83 30.39 4.99
N LYS A 72 18.97 29.75 3.83
CA LYS A 72 19.70 30.30 2.67
C LYS A 72 19.00 31.47 1.99
N ARG A 73 17.66 31.45 1.96
CA ARG A 73 16.86 32.47 1.25
C ARG A 73 16.21 33.50 2.16
N GLY A 74 16.25 33.31 3.47
CA GLY A 74 15.62 34.23 4.44
C GLY A 74 14.09 34.27 4.29
N ILE A 75 13.45 33.15 3.99
CA ILE A 75 12.01 33.00 3.80
C ILE A 75 11.41 32.09 4.87
N ASP A 76 10.09 32.11 5.01
CA ASP A 76 9.38 31.25 5.94
C ASP A 76 9.18 29.81 5.41
N ALA A 77 8.64 28.92 6.24
CA ALA A 77 8.45 27.51 5.92
C ALA A 77 7.46 27.28 4.78
N ASP A 78 6.40 28.07 4.66
CA ASP A 78 5.41 27.96 3.59
C ASP A 78 6.03 28.36 2.24
N ALA A 79 6.80 29.45 2.21
CA ALA A 79 7.52 29.86 1.02
C ALA A 79 8.61 28.84 0.63
N ALA A 80 9.28 28.20 1.59
CA ALA A 80 10.23 27.13 1.32
C ALA A 80 9.54 25.89 0.72
N ALA A 81 8.37 25.52 1.23
CA ALA A 81 7.56 24.43 0.68
C ALA A 81 7.11 24.73 -0.77
N GLN A 82 6.75 25.97 -1.05
CA GLN A 82 6.42 26.38 -2.42
C GLN A 82 7.60 26.22 -3.37
N VAL A 83 8.82 26.59 -2.95
CA VAL A 83 10.05 26.37 -3.73
C VAL A 83 10.23 24.89 -4.06
N LEU A 84 10.00 23.99 -3.09
CA LEU A 84 10.09 22.54 -3.34
C LEU A 84 8.99 22.03 -4.26
N ALA A 85 7.78 22.57 -4.17
CA ALA A 85 6.69 22.22 -5.07
C ALA A 85 6.95 22.65 -6.51
N GLU A 86 7.48 23.86 -6.72
CA GLU A 86 7.86 24.37 -8.04
C GLU A 86 8.99 23.54 -8.66
N ASP A 87 10.02 23.21 -7.87
CA ASP A 87 11.16 22.37 -8.27
C ASP A 87 10.67 20.95 -8.65
N ARG A 88 9.81 20.36 -7.84
CA ARG A 88 9.20 19.06 -8.16
C ARG A 88 8.35 19.12 -9.44
N ASN A 89 7.58 20.18 -9.65
CA ASN A 89 6.79 20.31 -10.87
C ASN A 89 7.69 20.40 -12.12
N ALA A 90 8.84 21.07 -12.02
CA ALA A 90 9.85 21.05 -13.07
C ALA A 90 10.38 19.64 -13.31
N TYR A 91 10.71 18.89 -12.26
CA TYR A 91 11.15 17.49 -12.34
C TYR A 91 10.11 16.58 -13.02
N VAL A 92 8.84 16.77 -12.69
CA VAL A 92 7.75 16.00 -13.31
C VAL A 92 7.62 16.32 -14.81
N ALA A 93 7.81 17.59 -15.18
CA ALA A 93 7.73 18.05 -16.57
C ALA A 93 8.94 17.62 -17.41
N ASP A 94 10.09 17.37 -16.79
CA ASP A 94 11.30 16.87 -17.48
C ASP A 94 11.18 15.34 -17.69
N GLU A 95 10.60 14.98 -18.84
CA GLU A 95 10.26 13.55 -19.13
C GLU A 95 11.49 12.65 -19.24
N ASP A 96 12.58 13.17 -19.75
CA ASP A 96 13.81 12.42 -20.07
C ASP A 96 14.92 12.64 -19.02
N ASP A 97 14.62 13.35 -17.93
CA ASP A 97 15.61 13.80 -16.93
C ASP A 97 16.80 14.54 -17.56
N ALA A 98 16.52 15.30 -18.63
CA ALA A 98 17.54 15.96 -19.46
C ALA A 98 18.03 17.31 -18.90
N HIS A 99 17.28 17.89 -17.97
CA HIS A 99 17.51 19.24 -17.44
C HIS A 99 17.56 19.29 -15.90
N PRO A 100 18.47 18.52 -15.24
CA PRO A 100 18.53 18.44 -13.77
C PRO A 100 18.79 19.80 -13.11
N GLU A 101 19.36 20.78 -13.83
CA GLU A 101 19.55 22.14 -13.33
C GLU A 101 18.25 22.91 -13.07
N GLN A 102 17.12 22.43 -13.62
CA GLN A 102 15.79 23.03 -13.42
C GLN A 102 15.09 22.52 -12.16
N HIS A 103 15.53 21.38 -11.60
CA HIS A 103 14.92 20.74 -10.44
C HIS A 103 15.96 20.19 -9.43
N PRO A 104 16.95 21.01 -9.02
CA PRO A 104 18.10 20.55 -8.25
C PRO A 104 17.74 19.97 -6.87
N PHE A 105 16.68 20.46 -6.22
CA PHE A 105 16.26 19.95 -4.92
C PHE A 105 15.63 18.56 -5.02
N THR A 106 14.87 18.30 -6.09
CA THR A 106 14.24 16.99 -6.29
C THR A 106 15.27 15.95 -6.74
N ASP A 107 16.24 16.30 -7.58
CA ASP A 107 17.33 15.42 -7.96
C ASP A 107 18.22 15.06 -6.76
N GLU A 108 18.64 16.05 -5.98
CA GLU A 108 19.40 15.82 -4.77
C GLU A 108 18.65 14.88 -3.81
N PHE A 109 17.35 15.13 -3.61
CA PHE A 109 16.50 14.33 -2.76
C PHE A 109 16.43 12.86 -3.23
N ILE A 110 16.12 12.62 -4.50
CA ILE A 110 16.01 11.27 -5.05
C ILE A 110 17.34 10.55 -5.01
N ASN A 111 18.43 11.22 -5.42
CA ASN A 111 19.76 10.65 -5.44
C ASN A 111 20.27 10.29 -4.04
N SER A 112 19.97 11.12 -3.02
CA SER A 112 20.34 10.87 -1.63
C SER A 112 19.72 9.59 -1.05
N LEU A 113 18.63 9.10 -1.63
CA LEU A 113 17.91 7.88 -1.25
C LEU A 113 18.07 6.73 -2.27
N GLY A 114 19.13 6.78 -3.10
CA GLY A 114 19.46 5.74 -4.05
C GLY A 114 18.38 5.50 -5.12
N GLY A 115 17.61 6.53 -5.45
CA GLY A 115 16.54 6.46 -6.46
C GLY A 115 15.21 5.85 -5.96
N ASN A 116 15.10 5.54 -4.68
CA ASN A 116 13.91 4.89 -4.09
C ASN A 116 13.02 5.84 -3.28
N ALA A 117 13.24 7.16 -3.37
CA ALA A 117 12.48 8.16 -2.62
C ALA A 117 11.00 8.20 -3.01
N TYR A 118 10.15 8.52 -2.03
CA TYR A 118 8.76 8.93 -2.29
C TYR A 118 8.76 10.44 -2.59
N ALA A 119 8.51 10.83 -3.85
CA ALA A 119 8.65 12.21 -4.31
C ALA A 119 7.31 12.97 -4.46
N GLY A 120 6.22 12.46 -3.90
CA GLY A 120 4.92 13.13 -3.93
C GLY A 120 4.87 14.39 -3.05
N ASP A 121 3.95 15.32 -3.38
CA ASP A 121 3.75 16.56 -2.62
C ASP A 121 3.45 16.29 -1.15
N TYR A 122 2.72 15.23 -0.85
CA TYR A 122 2.38 14.81 0.50
C TYR A 122 3.62 14.57 1.41
N ILE A 123 4.79 14.28 0.84
CA ILE A 123 6.04 14.14 1.61
C ILE A 123 6.56 15.54 2.03
N VAL A 124 6.42 16.54 1.16
CA VAL A 124 6.74 17.93 1.50
C VAL A 124 5.78 18.42 2.57
N ASP A 125 4.48 18.11 2.42
CA ASP A 125 3.45 18.48 3.40
C ASP A 125 3.71 17.87 4.78
N LEU A 126 4.12 16.60 4.85
CA LEU A 126 4.51 15.96 6.10
C LEU A 126 5.77 16.61 6.72
N GLY A 127 6.79 16.89 5.90
CA GLY A 127 7.98 17.60 6.35
C GLY A 127 7.65 19.00 6.90
N LEU A 128 6.81 19.74 6.18
CA LEU A 128 6.31 21.05 6.58
C LEU A 128 5.48 20.97 7.87
N PHE A 129 4.62 19.99 8.00
CA PHE A 129 3.84 19.75 9.21
C PHE A 129 4.75 19.56 10.43
N PHE A 130 5.80 18.74 10.32
CA PHE A 130 6.73 18.53 11.43
C PHE A 130 7.54 19.79 11.73
N LEU A 131 7.97 20.52 10.71
CA LEU A 131 8.69 21.77 10.89
C LEU A 131 7.83 22.83 11.61
N LYS A 132 6.56 22.96 11.24
CA LYS A 132 5.65 23.92 11.89
C LYS A 132 5.28 23.56 13.32
N ASN A 133 5.16 22.27 13.64
CA ASN A 133 4.75 21.82 14.97
C ASN A 133 5.92 21.67 15.95
N ASP A 134 7.07 21.21 15.46
CA ASP A 134 8.22 20.86 16.29
C ASP A 134 9.36 21.90 16.16
N GLY A 135 9.30 22.82 15.17
CA GLY A 135 10.42 23.69 14.85
C GLY A 135 11.61 22.91 14.28
N GLU A 136 12.83 23.39 14.54
CA GLU A 136 14.07 22.80 14.03
C GLU A 136 14.69 21.75 14.97
N VAL A 137 13.97 21.28 16.01
CA VAL A 137 14.54 20.39 17.04
C VAL A 137 15.07 19.06 16.49
N TRP A 138 14.55 18.63 15.34
CA TRP A 138 14.97 17.41 14.68
C TRP A 138 16.17 17.60 13.76
N ALA A 139 16.57 18.82 13.44
CA ALA A 139 17.72 19.10 12.59
C ALA A 139 19.04 18.61 13.22
N ASP A 140 19.19 18.79 14.54
CA ASP A 140 20.37 18.41 15.31
C ASP A 140 20.38 16.92 15.74
N LYS A 141 19.30 16.17 15.50
CA LYS A 141 19.21 14.75 15.78
C LYS A 141 19.90 13.90 14.73
N SER A 142 20.33 12.70 15.10
CA SER A 142 20.85 11.74 14.14
C SER A 142 19.80 11.41 13.07
N GLU A 143 20.28 10.97 11.91
CA GLU A 143 19.38 10.57 10.82
C GLU A 143 18.44 9.43 11.25
N ASP A 144 18.97 8.45 11.99
CA ASP A 144 18.19 7.30 12.46
C ASP A 144 17.10 7.70 13.45
N GLU A 145 17.39 8.60 14.42
CA GLU A 145 16.40 9.11 15.37
C GLU A 145 15.28 9.87 14.65
N ARG A 146 15.66 10.76 13.73
CA ARG A 146 14.73 11.57 12.95
C ARG A 146 13.88 10.71 12.03
N MET A 147 14.50 9.75 11.33
CA MET A 147 13.82 8.80 10.45
C MET A 147 12.81 7.98 11.23
N ALA A 148 13.20 7.42 12.37
CA ALA A 148 12.31 6.58 13.17
C ALA A 148 11.08 7.35 13.66
N GLU A 149 11.26 8.59 14.17
CA GLU A 149 10.15 9.43 14.62
C GLU A 149 9.22 9.83 13.48
N PHE A 150 9.79 10.28 12.36
CA PHE A 150 9.00 10.73 11.22
C PHE A 150 8.29 9.57 10.51
N ARG A 151 8.89 8.37 10.51
CA ARG A 151 8.25 7.15 10.06
C ARG A 151 6.98 6.86 10.86
N GLU A 152 7.07 6.84 12.19
CA GLU A 152 5.93 6.49 13.04
C GLU A 152 4.82 7.54 13.03
N ARG A 153 5.17 8.82 13.06
CA ARG A 153 4.19 9.90 13.02
C ARG A 153 3.58 10.05 11.62
N GLY A 154 4.41 10.00 10.58
CA GLY A 154 3.97 10.06 9.20
C GLY A 154 3.06 8.88 8.84
N TYR A 155 3.40 7.67 9.32
CA TYR A 155 2.56 6.49 9.20
C TYR A 155 1.15 6.70 9.77
N LYS A 156 1.05 7.19 11.01
CA LYS A 156 -0.24 7.44 11.66
C LYS A 156 -1.07 8.46 10.87
N MET A 157 -0.43 9.54 10.40
CA MET A 157 -1.11 10.56 9.61
C MET A 157 -1.58 10.01 8.26
N MET A 158 -0.75 9.22 7.59
CA MET A 158 -1.09 8.63 6.30
C MET A 158 -2.19 7.58 6.43
N LEU A 159 -2.14 6.72 7.46
CA LEU A 159 -3.19 5.74 7.72
C LEU A 159 -4.54 6.41 8.00
N GLU A 160 -4.54 7.50 8.75
CA GLU A 160 -5.76 8.27 9.01
C GLU A 160 -6.30 8.93 7.72
N SER A 161 -5.41 9.46 6.87
CA SER A 161 -5.80 9.97 5.55
C SER A 161 -6.42 8.87 4.68
N ILE A 162 -5.84 7.67 4.66
CA ILE A 162 -6.39 6.52 3.93
C ILE A 162 -7.77 6.14 4.46
N LYS A 163 -7.95 6.09 5.79
CA LYS A 163 -9.24 5.80 6.42
C LYS A 163 -10.30 6.81 6.00
N ASN A 164 -9.96 8.09 6.05
CA ASN A 164 -10.86 9.18 5.65
C ASN A 164 -11.22 9.09 4.16
N THR A 165 -10.26 8.79 3.29
CA THR A 165 -10.52 8.59 1.85
C THR A 165 -11.45 7.41 1.61
N CYS A 166 -11.23 6.27 2.30
CA CYS A 166 -12.12 5.10 2.22
C CYS A 166 -13.54 5.45 2.72
N HIS A 167 -13.65 6.14 3.86
CA HIS A 167 -14.93 6.59 4.40
C HIS A 167 -15.68 7.52 3.43
N ASN A 168 -14.98 8.50 2.87
CA ASN A 168 -15.54 9.41 1.87
C ASN A 168 -15.99 8.67 0.60
N ALA A 169 -15.28 7.60 0.23
CA ALA A 169 -15.67 6.70 -0.85
C ALA A 169 -16.82 5.75 -0.45
N ARG A 170 -17.33 5.81 0.78
CA ARG A 170 -18.34 4.90 1.37
C ARG A 170 -17.89 3.41 1.35
N ALA A 171 -16.62 3.18 1.59
CA ALA A 171 -16.01 1.85 1.67
C ALA A 171 -15.32 1.71 3.04
N ASP A 172 -16.11 1.55 4.09
CA ASP A 172 -15.65 1.40 5.46
C ASP A 172 -15.19 -0.04 5.73
N PHE A 173 -14.27 -0.18 6.69
CA PHE A 173 -13.71 -1.46 7.11
C PHE A 173 -14.01 -1.73 8.58
N ASP A 174 -14.27 -2.99 8.89
CA ASP A 174 -14.51 -3.47 10.27
C ASP A 174 -13.18 -3.76 10.96
N VAL A 175 -12.18 -4.24 10.19
CA VAL A 175 -10.84 -4.59 10.69
C VAL A 175 -9.76 -3.88 9.88
N TRP A 176 -8.83 -3.24 10.58
CA TRP A 176 -7.58 -2.69 10.06
C TRP A 176 -6.44 -3.54 10.60
N PHE A 177 -6.07 -4.58 9.87
CA PHE A 177 -5.08 -5.55 10.31
C PHE A 177 -3.67 -5.02 10.05
N SER A 178 -2.90 -4.77 11.12
CA SER A 178 -1.50 -4.33 11.03
C SER A 178 -0.57 -5.52 10.81
N GLU A 179 0.26 -5.49 9.77
CA GLU A 179 1.28 -6.52 9.52
C GLU A 179 2.23 -6.66 10.70
N ARG A 180 2.57 -5.57 11.40
CA ARG A 180 3.42 -5.60 12.60
C ARG A 180 2.90 -6.54 13.67
N SER A 181 1.59 -6.75 13.74
CA SER A 181 0.99 -7.67 14.71
C SER A 181 1.43 -9.13 14.52
N LEU A 182 1.83 -9.51 13.30
CA LEU A 182 2.33 -10.86 13.00
C LEU A 182 3.67 -11.16 13.67
N TYR A 183 4.44 -10.14 14.02
CA TYR A 183 5.79 -10.27 14.59
C TYR A 183 5.87 -9.98 16.09
N VAL A 184 4.71 -9.75 16.72
CA VAL A 184 4.64 -9.57 18.17
C VAL A 184 4.80 -10.92 18.86
N LYS A 185 5.86 -11.06 19.65
CA LYS A 185 6.13 -12.29 20.39
C LYS A 185 5.25 -12.41 21.63
N ASP A 186 4.71 -13.61 21.84
CA ASP A 186 3.97 -13.97 23.03
C ASP A 186 4.87 -14.37 24.20
N ASP A 187 4.25 -14.81 25.31
CA ASP A 187 4.94 -15.26 26.54
C ASP A 187 5.87 -16.47 26.32
N GLN A 188 5.70 -17.18 25.20
CA GLN A 188 6.54 -18.31 24.82
C GLN A 188 7.69 -17.89 23.87
N GLY A 189 7.79 -16.60 23.55
CA GLY A 189 8.76 -16.02 22.63
C GLY A 189 8.48 -16.32 21.15
N LYS A 190 7.24 -16.75 20.82
CA LYS A 190 6.80 -17.05 19.45
C LYS A 190 5.86 -15.98 18.94
N ASP A 191 6.07 -15.57 17.70
CA ASP A 191 5.16 -14.69 16.96
C ASP A 191 4.15 -15.51 16.13
N ALA A 192 3.26 -14.82 15.41
CA ALA A 192 2.24 -15.47 14.59
C ALA A 192 2.85 -16.25 13.41
N VAL A 193 3.98 -15.78 12.87
CA VAL A 193 4.69 -16.48 11.79
C VAL A 193 5.28 -17.78 12.31
N ASP A 194 5.98 -17.75 13.46
CA ASP A 194 6.50 -18.97 14.13
C ASP A 194 5.41 -20.01 14.34
N ARG A 195 4.21 -19.57 14.80
CA ARG A 195 3.08 -20.47 15.07
C ARG A 195 2.52 -21.11 13.82
N ALA A 196 2.42 -20.35 12.72
CA ALA A 196 1.95 -20.88 11.44
C ALA A 196 2.95 -21.89 10.87
N LEU A 197 4.26 -21.62 10.98
CA LEU A 197 5.29 -22.55 10.58
C LEU A 197 5.30 -23.82 11.44
N ASP A 198 5.15 -23.70 12.76
CA ASP A 198 5.01 -24.86 13.65
C ASP A 198 3.81 -25.74 13.27
N ALA A 199 2.69 -25.12 12.83
CA ALA A 199 1.51 -25.89 12.40
C ALA A 199 1.81 -26.69 11.13
N LEU A 200 2.47 -26.07 10.13
CA LEU A 200 2.90 -26.77 8.90
C LEU A 200 3.94 -27.87 9.19
N ASP A 201 4.87 -27.63 10.12
CA ASP A 201 5.90 -28.60 10.50
C ASP A 201 5.31 -29.84 11.17
N LYS A 202 4.37 -29.64 12.10
CA LYS A 202 3.64 -30.74 12.76
C LYS A 202 2.86 -31.63 11.79
N LEU A 203 2.44 -31.04 10.66
CA LEU A 203 1.77 -31.76 9.58
C LEU A 203 2.74 -32.45 8.61
N GLY A 204 4.05 -32.23 8.77
CA GLY A 204 5.10 -32.86 7.95
C GLY A 204 5.35 -32.18 6.61
N TYR A 205 4.86 -30.96 6.42
CA TYR A 205 4.95 -30.23 5.14
C TYR A 205 6.16 -29.32 5.01
N LEU A 206 7.05 -29.30 6.02
CA LEU A 206 8.30 -28.52 5.96
C LEU A 206 9.53 -29.41 5.83
N TYR A 207 10.57 -28.86 5.19
CA TYR A 207 11.91 -29.46 5.16
C TYR A 207 12.98 -28.38 5.06
N ARG A 208 14.23 -28.73 5.47
CA ARG A 208 15.40 -27.85 5.28
C ARG A 208 16.21 -28.29 4.09
N SER A 209 16.70 -27.33 3.32
CA SER A 209 17.72 -27.58 2.29
C SER A 209 19.09 -27.83 2.93
N ASP A 210 20.05 -28.34 2.14
CA ASP A 210 21.44 -28.53 2.57
C ASP A 210 22.09 -27.20 3.00
N GLU A 211 21.65 -26.08 2.47
CA GLU A 211 22.10 -24.73 2.80
C GLU A 211 21.40 -24.13 4.03
N GLY A 212 20.44 -24.85 4.65
CA GLY A 212 19.77 -24.47 5.88
C GLY A 212 18.47 -23.67 5.72
N ALA A 213 18.06 -23.29 4.51
CA ALA A 213 16.79 -22.63 4.27
C ALA A 213 15.60 -23.56 4.57
N LEU A 214 14.51 -23.02 5.14
CA LEU A 214 13.28 -23.76 5.42
C LEU A 214 12.31 -23.64 4.25
N PHE A 215 11.85 -24.77 3.74
CA PHE A 215 10.91 -24.86 2.62
C PHE A 215 9.58 -25.46 3.04
N PHE A 216 8.52 -24.99 2.38
CA PHE A 216 7.19 -25.60 2.38
C PHE A 216 7.01 -26.45 1.13
N ARG A 217 6.53 -27.69 1.28
CA ARG A 217 6.20 -28.64 0.18
C ARG A 217 4.93 -28.20 -0.55
N SER A 218 4.94 -27.02 -1.14
CA SER A 218 3.74 -26.47 -1.81
C SER A 218 3.38 -27.24 -3.08
N THR A 219 4.34 -27.99 -3.67
CA THR A 219 4.08 -28.89 -4.81
C THR A 219 3.09 -30.00 -4.48
N ASP A 220 3.04 -30.47 -3.24
CA ASP A 220 2.07 -31.49 -2.78
C ASP A 220 0.62 -30.96 -2.85
N PHE A 221 0.44 -29.64 -2.97
CA PHE A 221 -0.84 -28.95 -3.03
C PHE A 221 -1.08 -28.22 -4.37
N GLY A 222 -0.31 -28.56 -5.41
CA GLY A 222 -0.51 -28.08 -6.78
C GLY A 222 0.19 -26.77 -7.15
N ASP A 223 1.15 -26.32 -6.35
CA ASP A 223 2.06 -25.23 -6.74
C ASP A 223 3.11 -25.74 -7.74
N ASP A 224 3.76 -24.85 -8.49
CA ASP A 224 4.75 -25.19 -9.51
C ASP A 224 6.11 -25.59 -8.92
N LYS A 225 6.41 -25.15 -7.68
CA LYS A 225 7.63 -25.46 -6.93
C LYS A 225 7.44 -25.24 -5.44
N ASP A 226 8.29 -25.90 -4.63
CA ASP A 226 8.33 -25.67 -3.20
C ASP A 226 8.81 -24.24 -2.87
N ARG A 227 8.28 -23.70 -1.78
CA ARG A 227 8.48 -22.28 -1.42
C ARG A 227 9.33 -22.12 -0.18
N VAL A 228 10.29 -21.20 -0.26
CA VAL A 228 11.10 -20.79 0.89
C VAL A 228 10.24 -20.00 1.86
N LEU A 229 10.27 -20.39 3.12
CA LEU A 229 9.62 -19.69 4.24
C LEU A 229 10.66 -18.92 5.08
N ILE A 230 11.83 -19.57 5.35
CA ILE A 230 12.95 -18.93 6.03
C ILE A 230 14.18 -19.04 5.12
N LYS A 231 14.82 -17.91 4.87
CA LYS A 231 16.06 -17.83 4.10
C LYS A 231 17.23 -18.43 4.85
N THR A 232 18.37 -18.64 4.17
CA THR A 232 19.61 -19.16 4.76
C THR A 232 20.18 -18.25 5.86
N ASN A 233 19.90 -16.95 5.82
CA ASN A 233 20.29 -15.97 6.85
C ASN A 233 19.35 -15.94 8.06
N GLY A 234 18.31 -16.79 8.10
CA GLY A 234 17.34 -16.88 9.18
C GLY A 234 16.16 -15.92 9.09
N GLU A 235 16.09 -15.07 8.07
CA GLU A 235 14.99 -14.14 7.87
C GLU A 235 13.77 -14.83 7.26
N TYR A 236 12.57 -14.42 7.68
CA TYR A 236 11.33 -14.79 7.02
C TYR A 236 11.27 -14.24 5.58
N THR A 237 10.61 -14.98 4.70
CA THR A 237 10.17 -14.45 3.41
C THR A 237 8.81 -13.77 3.57
N TYR A 238 8.42 -12.93 2.62
CA TYR A 238 7.06 -12.40 2.55
C TYR A 238 6.00 -13.50 2.53
N PHE A 239 6.30 -14.63 1.91
CA PHE A 239 5.37 -15.76 1.87
C PHE A 239 5.13 -16.39 3.25
N ALA A 240 6.13 -16.41 4.14
CA ALA A 240 5.93 -16.88 5.51
C ALA A 240 4.93 -16.01 6.29
N SER A 241 5.01 -14.69 6.10
CA SER A 241 4.07 -13.73 6.69
C SER A 241 2.65 -13.90 6.11
N ASP A 242 2.55 -14.10 4.80
CA ASP A 242 1.27 -14.35 4.13
C ASP A 242 0.61 -15.64 4.61
N VAL A 243 1.38 -16.70 4.85
CA VAL A 243 0.88 -17.95 5.43
C VAL A 243 0.28 -17.69 6.82
N ALA A 244 1.01 -16.96 7.67
CA ALA A 244 0.55 -16.63 9.02
C ALA A 244 -0.71 -15.75 8.99
N TYR A 245 -0.74 -14.76 8.11
CA TYR A 245 -1.87 -13.85 7.97
C TYR A 245 -3.14 -14.58 7.49
N HIS A 246 -3.05 -15.38 6.44
CA HIS A 246 -4.20 -16.15 5.95
C HIS A 246 -4.65 -17.21 6.96
N TRP A 247 -3.70 -17.84 7.67
CA TRP A 247 -4.08 -18.76 8.75
C TRP A 247 -4.84 -18.05 9.88
N ASN A 248 -4.46 -16.82 10.23
CA ASN A 248 -5.22 -15.99 11.17
C ASN A 248 -6.63 -15.71 10.68
N LYS A 249 -6.82 -15.39 9.40
CA LYS A 249 -8.17 -15.20 8.81
C LYS A 249 -9.04 -16.45 8.94
N PHE A 250 -8.51 -17.61 8.54
CA PHE A 250 -9.26 -18.88 8.58
C PHE A 250 -9.66 -19.31 10.00
N GLN A 251 -8.98 -18.83 11.02
CA GLN A 251 -9.38 -19.10 12.42
C GLN A 251 -10.54 -18.21 12.90
N ARG A 252 -10.82 -17.13 12.19
CA ARG A 252 -11.86 -16.16 12.55
C ARG A 252 -13.14 -16.32 11.73
N VAL A 253 -13.04 -16.80 10.50
CA VAL A 253 -14.15 -16.84 9.55
C VAL A 253 -14.18 -18.14 8.76
N ASP A 254 -15.35 -18.53 8.26
CA ASP A 254 -15.54 -19.78 7.51
C ASP A 254 -15.11 -19.63 6.04
N HIS A 255 -15.06 -18.40 5.50
CA HIS A 255 -14.75 -18.15 4.10
C HIS A 255 -14.06 -16.80 3.92
N VAL A 256 -12.98 -16.79 3.15
CA VAL A 256 -12.13 -15.62 2.86
C VAL A 256 -12.17 -15.31 1.37
N ILE A 257 -12.45 -14.06 1.03
CA ILE A 257 -12.41 -13.52 -0.34
C ILE A 257 -11.44 -12.35 -0.35
N ASP A 258 -10.33 -12.51 -1.07
CA ASP A 258 -9.36 -11.43 -1.28
C ASP A 258 -9.52 -10.82 -2.67
N ILE A 259 -9.51 -9.49 -2.75
CA ILE A 259 -9.54 -8.76 -4.03
C ILE A 259 -8.14 -8.27 -4.35
N TRP A 260 -7.51 -8.87 -5.36
CA TRP A 260 -6.14 -8.56 -5.78
C TRP A 260 -6.07 -7.95 -7.18
N GLY A 261 -5.02 -7.18 -7.44
CA GLY A 261 -4.66 -6.76 -8.78
C GLY A 261 -4.28 -7.96 -9.67
N ALA A 262 -4.55 -7.86 -10.96
CA ALA A 262 -4.28 -8.94 -11.93
C ALA A 262 -2.79 -9.32 -12.01
N ASP A 263 -1.88 -8.42 -11.64
CA ASP A 263 -0.45 -8.65 -11.53
C ASP A 263 -0.07 -9.68 -10.45
N HIS A 264 -0.94 -9.93 -9.48
CA HIS A 264 -0.76 -10.95 -8.43
C HIS A 264 -1.28 -12.35 -8.80
N HIS A 265 -1.77 -12.58 -10.04
CA HIS A 265 -2.32 -13.87 -10.45
C HIS A 265 -1.41 -15.07 -10.13
N GLY A 266 -0.10 -14.95 -10.39
CA GLY A 266 0.88 -16.01 -10.10
C GLY A 266 1.10 -16.34 -8.63
N TYR A 267 0.54 -15.50 -7.72
CA TYR A 267 0.69 -15.67 -6.29
C TYR A 267 -0.46 -16.48 -5.65
N ILE A 268 -1.61 -16.56 -6.33
CA ILE A 268 -2.82 -17.20 -5.81
C ILE A 268 -2.56 -18.66 -5.42
N GLN A 269 -1.90 -19.42 -6.29
CA GLN A 269 -1.66 -20.84 -6.05
C GLN A 269 -0.79 -21.09 -4.82
N ARG A 270 0.16 -20.21 -4.54
CA ARG A 270 1.03 -20.30 -3.34
C ARG A 270 0.20 -20.21 -2.05
N VAL A 271 -0.66 -19.19 -1.96
CA VAL A 271 -1.52 -18.99 -0.78
C VAL A 271 -2.55 -20.10 -0.65
N ARG A 272 -3.15 -20.53 -1.79
CA ARG A 272 -4.10 -21.64 -1.82
C ARG A 272 -3.46 -22.94 -1.35
N SER A 273 -2.21 -23.22 -1.73
CA SER A 273 -1.46 -24.40 -1.30
C SER A 273 -1.25 -24.39 0.22
N ALA A 274 -0.88 -23.25 0.78
CA ALA A 274 -0.72 -23.09 2.23
C ALA A 274 -2.05 -23.23 2.98
N ALA A 275 -3.13 -22.62 2.47
CA ALA A 275 -4.48 -22.77 3.02
C ALA A 275 -4.91 -24.24 3.05
N THR A 276 -4.72 -24.94 1.94
CA THR A 276 -5.06 -26.38 1.83
C THR A 276 -4.24 -27.22 2.81
N ALA A 277 -2.94 -27.00 2.92
CA ALA A 277 -2.06 -27.68 3.86
C ALA A 277 -2.47 -27.46 5.32
N LEU A 278 -2.98 -26.29 5.66
CA LEU A 278 -3.46 -25.94 6.98
C LEU A 278 -4.90 -26.42 7.27
N GLY A 279 -5.54 -27.12 6.32
CA GLY A 279 -6.86 -27.72 6.49
C GLY A 279 -8.03 -26.89 5.95
N TYR A 280 -7.77 -25.89 5.11
CA TYR A 280 -8.77 -24.97 4.56
C TYR A 280 -8.81 -25.01 3.01
N PRO A 281 -9.11 -26.17 2.37
CA PRO A 281 -8.96 -26.37 0.94
C PRO A 281 -9.97 -25.60 0.08
N THR A 282 -11.13 -25.20 0.64
CA THR A 282 -12.23 -24.56 -0.08
C THR A 282 -12.63 -23.20 0.47
N GLN A 283 -11.98 -22.74 1.50
CA GLN A 283 -12.35 -21.51 2.23
C GLN A 283 -11.68 -20.25 1.69
N PHE A 284 -10.84 -20.37 0.66
CA PHE A 284 -10.07 -19.26 0.10
C PHE A 284 -10.40 -19.01 -1.38
N GLU A 285 -10.89 -17.82 -1.66
CA GLU A 285 -11.12 -17.32 -3.00
C GLU A 285 -10.39 -16.02 -3.27
N VAL A 286 -9.94 -15.82 -4.51
CA VAL A 286 -9.35 -14.57 -4.97
C VAL A 286 -10.13 -14.03 -6.14
N LEU A 287 -10.63 -12.81 -5.99
CA LEU A 287 -11.22 -12.04 -7.07
C LEU A 287 -10.13 -11.15 -7.68
N LEU A 288 -9.75 -11.43 -8.92
CA LEU A 288 -8.80 -10.61 -9.64
C LEU A 288 -9.49 -9.41 -10.29
N GLY A 289 -8.86 -8.26 -10.13
CA GLY A 289 -9.31 -7.02 -10.75
C GLY A 289 -8.29 -6.44 -11.71
N GLN A 290 -8.76 -6.00 -12.88
CA GLN A 290 -7.95 -5.32 -13.89
C GLN A 290 -7.73 -3.84 -13.55
N LEU A 291 -6.71 -3.25 -14.17
CA LEU A 291 -6.30 -1.87 -13.98
C LEU A 291 -7.38 -0.87 -14.45
N VAL A 292 -7.25 0.35 -13.96
CA VAL A 292 -8.02 1.51 -14.40
C VAL A 292 -7.07 2.48 -15.10
N ASN A 293 -7.39 2.83 -16.33
CA ASN A 293 -6.74 3.93 -17.03
C ASN A 293 -7.47 5.23 -16.67
N LEU A 294 -6.75 6.20 -16.13
CA LEU A 294 -7.32 7.52 -15.87
C LEU A 294 -7.09 8.42 -17.09
N LEU A 295 -8.17 8.96 -17.61
CA LEU A 295 -8.15 9.85 -18.76
C LEU A 295 -8.75 11.21 -18.40
N ARG A 296 -8.34 12.25 -19.14
CA ARG A 296 -8.99 13.56 -19.15
C ARG A 296 -9.17 14.01 -20.60
N ASN A 297 -10.40 14.14 -21.06
CA ASN A 297 -10.75 14.40 -22.46
C ASN A 297 -10.09 13.41 -23.44
N GLY A 298 -10.10 12.13 -23.13
CA GLY A 298 -9.51 11.07 -23.94
C GLY A 298 -7.98 10.95 -23.86
N VAL A 299 -7.30 11.82 -23.14
CA VAL A 299 -5.85 11.81 -22.96
C VAL A 299 -5.49 11.15 -21.63
N ALA A 300 -4.55 10.20 -21.66
CA ALA A 300 -4.11 9.52 -20.45
C ALA A 300 -3.47 10.49 -19.45
N VAL A 301 -3.95 10.44 -18.20
CA VAL A 301 -3.31 11.13 -17.08
C VAL A 301 -2.16 10.25 -16.62
N ARG A 302 -0.93 10.77 -16.75
CA ARG A 302 0.26 10.04 -16.33
C ARG A 302 0.26 9.85 -14.81
N MET A 303 0.45 8.62 -14.38
CA MET A 303 0.59 8.26 -12.97
C MET A 303 1.95 7.59 -12.76
N SER A 304 2.79 8.17 -11.92
CA SER A 304 4.09 7.61 -11.56
C SER A 304 4.31 7.72 -10.06
N LYS A 305 4.37 6.59 -9.36
CA LYS A 305 4.74 6.54 -7.93
C LYS A 305 6.13 7.16 -7.69
N ARG A 306 7.08 6.90 -8.60
CA ARG A 306 8.47 7.39 -8.48
C ARG A 306 8.56 8.90 -8.63
N LYS A 307 7.86 9.48 -9.63
CA LYS A 307 7.79 10.94 -9.82
C LYS A 307 6.73 11.60 -8.92
N GLY A 308 5.96 10.82 -8.16
CA GLY A 308 4.90 11.33 -7.29
C GLY A 308 3.78 12.03 -8.07
N THR A 309 3.52 11.58 -9.30
CA THR A 309 2.49 12.14 -10.16
C THR A 309 1.23 11.29 -10.12
N GLY A 310 0.10 11.95 -10.23
CA GLY A 310 -1.20 11.30 -10.33
C GLY A 310 -2.24 12.08 -9.54
N ILE A 311 -3.48 11.92 -9.94
CA ILE A 311 -4.62 12.46 -9.18
C ILE A 311 -4.86 11.48 -8.01
N HIS A 312 -4.89 11.99 -6.80
CA HIS A 312 -5.24 11.21 -5.63
C HIS A 312 -6.73 10.85 -5.66
N PHE A 313 -7.08 9.74 -5.02
CA PHE A 313 -8.45 9.23 -5.11
C PHE A 313 -9.46 10.16 -4.42
N ASP A 314 -9.08 10.82 -3.34
CA ASP A 314 -9.88 11.83 -2.66
C ASP A 314 -10.11 13.08 -3.52
N GLU A 315 -9.08 13.54 -4.24
CA GLU A 315 -9.21 14.62 -5.23
C GLU A 315 -10.19 14.25 -6.34
N LEU A 316 -10.10 13.01 -6.85
CA LEU A 316 -11.01 12.50 -7.85
C LEU A 316 -12.45 12.42 -7.33
N LEU A 317 -12.65 11.96 -6.09
CA LEU A 317 -13.97 11.93 -5.44
C LEU A 317 -14.55 13.33 -5.28
N ALA A 318 -13.71 14.32 -4.95
CA ALA A 318 -14.14 15.73 -4.83
C ALA A 318 -14.51 16.34 -6.19
N GLU A 319 -13.75 16.01 -7.24
CA GLU A 319 -13.97 16.56 -8.59
C GLU A 319 -15.18 15.94 -9.29
N VAL A 320 -15.35 14.61 -9.20
CA VAL A 320 -16.33 13.83 -9.96
C VAL A 320 -17.60 13.52 -9.17
N GLY A 321 -17.48 13.42 -7.85
CA GLY A 321 -18.52 12.94 -6.95
C GLY A 321 -18.46 11.43 -6.71
N VAL A 322 -18.88 11.02 -5.51
CA VAL A 322 -18.75 9.65 -5.00
C VAL A 322 -19.56 8.66 -5.82
N ASP A 323 -20.84 8.98 -6.10
CA ASP A 323 -21.75 8.05 -6.76
C ASP A 323 -21.34 7.77 -8.20
N ALA A 324 -20.99 8.81 -8.97
CA ALA A 324 -20.53 8.66 -10.35
C ALA A 324 -19.19 7.89 -10.43
N THR A 325 -18.28 8.19 -9.51
CA THR A 325 -17.00 7.49 -9.41
C THR A 325 -17.21 6.01 -9.11
N ARG A 326 -17.96 5.67 -8.07
CA ARG A 326 -18.25 4.27 -7.69
C ARG A 326 -18.96 3.52 -8.80
N TYR A 327 -20.00 4.11 -9.39
CA TYR A 327 -20.72 3.48 -10.50
C TYR A 327 -19.80 3.14 -11.66
N THR A 328 -18.98 4.09 -12.08
CA THR A 328 -18.06 3.89 -13.20
C THR A 328 -17.05 2.76 -12.90
N LEU A 329 -16.52 2.71 -11.67
CA LEU A 329 -15.52 1.72 -11.25
C LEU A 329 -16.08 0.28 -11.17
N VAL A 330 -17.39 0.10 -11.02
CA VAL A 330 -18.07 -1.21 -11.03
C VAL A 330 -18.87 -1.48 -12.30
N SER A 331 -18.88 -0.56 -13.26
CA SER A 331 -19.71 -0.69 -14.49
C SER A 331 -19.27 -1.79 -15.42
N LYS A 332 -18.02 -2.25 -15.29
CA LYS A 332 -17.48 -3.37 -16.06
C LYS A 332 -17.08 -4.51 -15.13
N SER A 333 -17.09 -5.72 -15.68
CA SER A 333 -16.60 -6.91 -14.96
C SER A 333 -15.20 -6.71 -14.40
N SER A 334 -14.87 -7.33 -13.26
CA SER A 334 -13.58 -7.19 -12.57
C SER A 334 -12.37 -7.53 -13.45
N ASN A 335 -12.54 -8.46 -14.40
CA ASN A 335 -11.49 -8.89 -15.33
C ASN A 335 -11.33 -8.00 -16.58
N GLN A 336 -12.11 -6.91 -16.70
CA GLN A 336 -12.01 -5.95 -17.79
C GLN A 336 -11.35 -4.66 -17.32
N MET A 337 -10.51 -4.07 -18.15
CA MET A 337 -9.95 -2.72 -17.90
C MET A 337 -11.06 -1.67 -17.99
N ILE A 338 -10.90 -0.62 -17.20
CA ILE A 338 -11.77 0.55 -17.23
C ILE A 338 -10.95 1.74 -17.74
N ASP A 339 -11.48 2.41 -18.75
CA ASP A 339 -11.06 3.76 -19.12
C ASP A 339 -11.96 4.73 -18.38
N PHE A 340 -11.40 5.39 -17.36
CA PHE A 340 -12.09 6.37 -16.54
C PHE A 340 -11.75 7.77 -17.06
N ASP A 341 -12.60 8.33 -17.91
CA ASP A 341 -12.44 9.72 -18.39
C ASP A 341 -13.19 10.66 -17.45
N ILE A 342 -12.42 11.50 -16.73
CA ILE A 342 -12.93 12.44 -15.72
C ILE A 342 -14.02 13.34 -16.30
N GLU A 343 -13.79 13.94 -17.48
CA GLU A 343 -14.71 14.87 -18.07
C GLU A 343 -15.98 14.19 -18.61
N GLN A 344 -15.87 12.95 -19.07
CA GLN A 344 -17.02 12.17 -19.50
C GLN A 344 -17.90 11.78 -18.30
N VAL A 345 -17.28 11.31 -17.21
CA VAL A 345 -18.02 10.92 -16.00
C VAL A 345 -18.73 12.13 -15.37
N LYS A 346 -18.08 13.32 -15.35
CA LYS A 346 -18.68 14.57 -14.85
C LYS A 346 -19.91 15.00 -15.64
N ARG A 347 -19.95 14.78 -16.95
CA ARG A 347 -21.07 15.18 -17.81
C ARG A 347 -22.34 14.37 -17.56
N GLN A 348 -22.26 13.25 -16.85
CA GLN A 348 -23.37 12.32 -16.62
C GLN A 348 -24.05 11.86 -17.91
N ASP A 349 -23.35 11.89 -19.02
CA ASP A 349 -23.87 11.40 -20.28
C ASP A 349 -23.94 9.88 -20.26
N SER A 350 -25.16 9.38 -20.34
CA SER A 350 -25.42 7.97 -20.66
C SER A 350 -25.02 7.75 -22.13
N SER A 351 -23.80 7.32 -22.37
CA SER A 351 -23.37 6.80 -23.69
C SER A 351 -23.46 5.30 -23.73
#